data_fc374eea60ad361e704349f00c6dbdb2
#
_entry.id   fc374eea60ad361e704349f00c6dbdb2
#
_cell.length_a   1.000
_cell.length_b   1.000
_cell.length_c   1.000
_cell.angle_alpha   90.00
_cell.angle_beta   90.00
_cell.angle_gamma   90.00
#
_symmetry.space_group_name_H-M   'P 1'
#
loop_
_entity.id
_entity.type
_entity.pdbx_description
1 polymer ?
#
loop_
_entity_poly.entity_id
_entity_poly.type
_entity_poly.pdbx_seq_one_letter_code
_entity_poly.pdbx_strand_id
1 'polypeptide(L)'
;TEEQEMIVSTVRSFVETEIYPLEDEVEKSGHVPAEMGKAIRDKVLEMGFYAPNFPESVGGGGLNNLEFALLERELGRGSMALTHFFGRPQNILMACEGDQVERYLMPAVRGEKMDALAMTEPDAGSDVRGMSTTARRTGGDWILNGTKHFISGGDHADFFIVFVATGVDDTPHGPKKRITCFLVDRGHPGFEVLHGYASVSHAGYHKV
;
A
#
# COMPACT_ATOMS: atom_id res chain seq x y z
N THR A 1 -13.66 -20.26 15.23
CA THR A 1 -14.88 -20.64 14.47
C THR A 1 -14.49 -21.41 13.23
N GLU A 2 -15.41 -22.13 12.61
CA GLU A 2 -15.19 -22.85 11.34
C GLU A 2 -14.70 -21.91 10.24
N GLU A 3 -15.25 -20.71 10.16
CA GLU A 3 -14.82 -19.67 9.19
C GLU A 3 -13.36 -19.26 9.40
N GLN A 4 -12.95 -19.01 10.64
CA GLN A 4 -11.56 -18.69 10.98
C GLN A 4 -10.59 -19.84 10.65
N GLU A 5 -10.99 -21.08 10.90
CA GLU A 5 -10.22 -22.27 10.53
C GLU A 5 -10.10 -22.42 9.01
N MET A 6 -11.17 -22.11 8.28
CA MET A 6 -11.18 -22.09 6.81
C MET A 6 -10.23 -21.01 6.25
N ILE A 7 -10.26 -19.78 6.78
CA ILE A 7 -9.32 -18.71 6.41
C ILE A 7 -7.88 -19.18 6.59
N VAL A 8 -7.56 -19.70 7.80
CA VAL A 8 -6.21 -20.18 8.13
C VAL A 8 -5.77 -21.29 7.19
N SER A 9 -6.61 -22.31 6.99
CA SER A 9 -6.25 -23.47 6.14
C SER A 9 -6.08 -23.07 4.67
N THR A 10 -6.96 -22.21 4.15
CA THR A 10 -6.93 -21.76 2.76
C THR A 10 -5.70 -20.91 2.48
N VAL A 11 -5.43 -19.90 3.32
CA VAL A 11 -4.27 -19.01 3.13
C VAL A 11 -2.95 -19.77 3.34
N ARG A 12 -2.89 -20.69 4.31
CA ARG A 12 -1.72 -21.57 4.50
C ARG A 12 -1.46 -22.42 3.28
N SER A 13 -2.48 -23.10 2.76
CA SER A 13 -2.36 -23.91 1.55
C SER A 13 -1.87 -23.08 0.37
N PHE A 14 -2.43 -21.87 0.20
CA PHE A 14 -1.97 -20.95 -0.85
C PHE A 14 -0.48 -20.60 -0.71
N VAL A 15 -0.02 -20.27 0.51
CA VAL A 15 1.40 -19.97 0.73
C VAL A 15 2.28 -21.18 0.40
N GLU A 16 1.87 -22.37 0.83
CA GLU A 16 2.64 -23.60 0.63
C GLU A 16 2.68 -24.05 -0.84
N THR A 17 1.59 -23.86 -1.60
CA THR A 17 1.48 -24.34 -2.98
C THR A 17 1.83 -23.29 -4.03
N GLU A 18 1.60 -22.01 -3.76
CA GLU A 18 1.74 -20.95 -4.75
C GLU A 18 2.90 -19.98 -4.46
N ILE A 19 3.27 -19.80 -3.20
CA ILE A 19 4.32 -18.85 -2.81
C ILE A 19 5.68 -19.54 -2.65
N TYR A 20 5.77 -20.58 -1.83
CA TYR A 20 7.03 -21.26 -1.55
C TYR A 20 7.78 -21.74 -2.81
N PRO A 21 7.13 -22.28 -3.86
CA PRO A 21 7.84 -22.70 -5.07
C PRO A 21 8.52 -21.55 -5.83
N LEU A 22 8.10 -20.30 -5.60
CA LEU A 22 8.59 -19.12 -6.31
C LEU A 22 9.70 -18.38 -5.54
N GLU A 23 9.86 -18.65 -4.25
CA GLU A 23 10.78 -17.90 -3.37
C GLU A 23 12.24 -17.99 -3.83
N ASP A 24 12.69 -19.17 -4.22
CA ASP A 24 14.06 -19.40 -4.69
C ASP A 24 14.43 -18.55 -5.91
N GLU A 25 13.51 -18.37 -6.85
CA GLU A 25 13.72 -17.56 -8.03
C GLU A 25 13.81 -16.08 -7.67
N VAL A 26 12.90 -15.60 -6.85
CA VAL A 26 12.85 -14.20 -6.40
C VAL A 26 14.07 -13.86 -5.53
N GLU A 27 14.48 -14.76 -4.64
CA GLU A 27 15.67 -14.57 -3.80
C GLU A 27 16.95 -14.45 -4.63
N LYS A 28 17.10 -15.27 -5.68
CA LYS A 28 18.27 -15.25 -6.57
C LYS A 28 18.27 -14.06 -7.53
N SER A 29 17.11 -13.67 -8.05
CA SER A 29 16.98 -12.57 -9.02
C SER A 29 16.94 -11.18 -8.37
N GLY A 30 16.49 -11.09 -7.12
CA GLY A 30 16.28 -9.84 -6.40
C GLY A 30 15.06 -9.03 -6.90
N HIS A 31 14.18 -9.63 -7.71
CA HIS A 31 12.95 -8.97 -8.18
C HIS A 31 11.84 -9.97 -8.45
N VAL A 32 10.59 -9.51 -8.42
CA VAL A 32 9.42 -10.30 -8.82
C VAL A 32 9.06 -9.94 -10.26
N PRO A 33 9.12 -10.90 -11.21
CA PRO A 33 8.66 -10.65 -12.58
C PRO A 33 7.19 -10.19 -12.60
N ALA A 34 6.85 -9.24 -13.48
CA ALA A 34 5.50 -8.67 -13.56
C ALA A 34 4.40 -9.72 -13.76
N GLU A 35 4.66 -10.71 -14.62
CA GLU A 35 3.73 -11.83 -14.88
C GLU A 35 3.53 -12.72 -13.65
N MET A 36 4.59 -12.94 -12.86
CA MET A 36 4.50 -13.70 -11.62
C MET A 36 3.63 -12.96 -10.58
N GLY A 37 3.88 -11.68 -10.38
CA GLY A 37 3.06 -10.85 -9.49
C GLY A 37 1.59 -10.78 -9.93
N LYS A 38 1.36 -10.67 -11.23
CA LYS A 38 0.01 -10.71 -11.81
C LYS A 38 -0.68 -12.05 -11.55
N ALA A 39 0.00 -13.16 -11.78
CA ALA A 39 -0.57 -14.51 -11.58
C ALA A 39 -0.95 -14.73 -10.10
N ILE A 40 -0.15 -14.29 -9.16
CA ILE A 40 -0.49 -14.33 -7.73
C ILE A 40 -1.75 -13.51 -7.46
N ARG A 41 -1.79 -12.27 -7.91
CA ARG A 41 -2.93 -11.37 -7.71
C ARG A 41 -4.22 -11.94 -8.31
N ASP A 42 -4.17 -12.47 -9.53
CA ASP A 42 -5.34 -13.05 -10.20
C ASP A 42 -5.93 -14.20 -9.38
N LYS A 43 -5.10 -15.10 -8.87
CA LYS A 43 -5.53 -16.19 -7.98
C LYS A 43 -6.15 -15.70 -6.69
N VAL A 44 -5.56 -14.66 -6.08
CA VAL A 44 -6.09 -14.06 -4.84
C VAL A 44 -7.45 -13.42 -5.06
N LEU A 45 -7.64 -12.77 -6.22
CA LEU A 45 -8.94 -12.22 -6.62
C LEU A 45 -9.99 -13.32 -6.81
N GLU A 46 -9.63 -14.41 -7.48
CA GLU A 46 -10.51 -15.58 -7.65
C GLU A 46 -10.90 -16.22 -6.32
N MET A 47 -10.01 -16.23 -5.35
CA MET A 47 -10.26 -16.73 -3.99
C MET A 47 -11.11 -15.79 -3.13
N GLY A 48 -11.32 -14.53 -3.55
CA GLY A 48 -12.04 -13.51 -2.76
C GLY A 48 -11.26 -12.94 -1.58
N PHE A 49 -9.94 -13.10 -1.55
CA PHE A 49 -9.08 -12.61 -0.47
C PHE A 49 -8.35 -11.30 -0.78
N TYR A 50 -8.65 -10.67 -1.92
CA TYR A 50 -8.12 -9.34 -2.23
C TYR A 50 -8.88 -8.26 -1.45
N ALA A 51 -8.19 -7.23 -0.98
CA ALA A 51 -8.77 -6.18 -0.11
C ALA A 51 -9.58 -6.77 1.08
N PRO A 52 -9.03 -7.73 1.85
CA PRO A 52 -9.79 -8.58 2.75
C PRO A 52 -10.44 -7.80 3.91
N ASN A 53 -9.84 -6.69 4.32
CA ASN A 53 -10.29 -5.83 5.41
C ASN A 53 -11.19 -4.66 4.97
N PHE A 54 -11.44 -4.52 3.66
CA PHE A 54 -12.40 -3.54 3.16
C PHE A 54 -13.83 -4.07 3.27
N PRO A 55 -14.84 -3.19 3.48
CA PRO A 55 -16.23 -3.60 3.53
C PRO A 55 -16.71 -4.26 2.23
N GLU A 56 -17.60 -5.23 2.33
CA GLU A 56 -18.25 -5.88 1.18
C GLU A 56 -18.98 -4.86 0.29
N SER A 57 -19.51 -3.78 0.87
CA SER A 57 -20.22 -2.71 0.15
C SER A 57 -19.37 -2.00 -0.92
N VAL A 58 -18.03 -2.09 -0.82
CA VAL A 58 -17.09 -1.58 -1.83
C VAL A 58 -16.36 -2.72 -2.56
N GLY A 59 -16.77 -3.96 -2.35
CA GLY A 59 -16.18 -5.14 -3.01
C GLY A 59 -15.02 -5.77 -2.26
N GLY A 60 -14.79 -5.40 -0.99
CA GLY A 60 -13.78 -6.03 -0.13
C GLY A 60 -14.28 -7.32 0.53
N GLY A 61 -13.38 -8.02 1.21
CA GLY A 61 -13.67 -9.30 1.88
C GLY A 61 -14.45 -9.20 3.20
N GLY A 62 -14.62 -8.00 3.77
CA GLY A 62 -15.38 -7.78 5.00
C GLY A 62 -14.78 -8.40 6.27
N LEU A 63 -13.54 -8.89 6.25
CA LEU A 63 -12.91 -9.55 7.40
C LEU A 63 -12.81 -8.60 8.60
N ASN A 64 -13.20 -9.10 9.76
CA ASN A 64 -12.95 -8.38 11.00
C ASN A 64 -11.47 -8.43 11.41
N ASN A 65 -11.08 -7.67 12.42
CA ASN A 65 -9.67 -7.54 12.82
C ASN A 65 -9.01 -8.88 13.22
N LEU A 66 -9.74 -9.82 13.82
CA LEU A 66 -9.21 -11.13 14.19
C LEU A 66 -8.98 -11.99 12.96
N GLU A 67 -9.94 -12.04 12.05
CA GLU A 67 -9.86 -12.79 10.79
C GLU A 67 -8.73 -12.24 9.92
N PHE A 68 -8.63 -10.91 9.81
CA PHE A 68 -7.53 -10.26 9.11
C PHE A 68 -6.17 -10.60 9.74
N ALA A 69 -6.05 -10.58 11.07
CA ALA A 69 -4.82 -10.99 11.77
C ALA A 69 -4.46 -12.46 11.53
N LEU A 70 -5.44 -13.36 11.47
CA LEU A 70 -5.22 -14.77 11.14
C LEU A 70 -4.72 -14.94 9.70
N LEU A 71 -5.30 -14.21 8.75
CA LEU A 71 -4.86 -14.16 7.36
C LEU A 71 -3.41 -13.66 7.27
N GLU A 72 -3.09 -12.51 7.87
CA GLU A 72 -1.74 -11.93 7.89
C GLU A 72 -0.70 -12.85 8.53
N ARG A 73 -1.08 -13.57 9.58
CA ARG A 73 -0.19 -14.57 10.20
C ARG A 73 0.21 -15.68 9.23
N GLU A 74 -0.72 -16.17 8.42
CA GLU A 74 -0.41 -17.21 7.45
C GLU A 74 0.39 -16.65 6.25
N LEU A 75 0.07 -15.46 5.78
CA LEU A 75 0.85 -14.77 4.75
C LEU A 75 2.29 -14.48 5.18
N GLY A 76 2.48 -14.13 6.46
CA GLY A 76 3.81 -13.89 7.02
C GLY A 76 4.74 -15.11 7.04
N ARG A 77 4.28 -16.29 6.63
CA ARG A 77 5.10 -17.50 6.44
C ARG A 77 5.89 -17.46 5.13
N GLY A 78 5.39 -16.73 4.13
CA GLY A 78 5.99 -16.59 2.82
C GLY A 78 6.79 -15.30 2.64
N SER A 79 7.56 -15.23 1.55
CA SER A 79 8.31 -14.03 1.17
C SER A 79 7.38 -12.82 0.98
N MET A 80 7.70 -11.70 1.66
CA MET A 80 6.93 -10.46 1.54
C MET A 80 6.92 -9.91 0.11
N ALA A 81 7.96 -10.17 -0.68
CA ALA A 81 8.00 -9.78 -2.09
C ALA A 81 6.85 -10.40 -2.90
N LEU A 82 6.49 -11.65 -2.59
CA LEU A 82 5.42 -12.38 -3.25
C LEU A 82 4.07 -12.15 -2.58
N THR A 83 4.01 -12.20 -1.24
CA THR A 83 2.76 -12.00 -0.50
C THR A 83 2.24 -10.55 -0.56
N HIS A 84 3.06 -9.60 -1.00
CA HIS A 84 2.62 -8.23 -1.29
C HIS A 84 1.51 -8.19 -2.36
N PHE A 85 1.55 -9.09 -3.35
CA PHE A 85 0.53 -9.19 -4.41
C PHE A 85 -0.80 -9.77 -3.92
N PHE A 86 -0.88 -10.20 -2.68
CA PHE A 86 -2.15 -10.58 -2.04
C PHE A 86 -3.12 -9.40 -1.91
N GLY A 87 -2.62 -8.18 -2.04
CA GLY A 87 -3.39 -6.96 -2.20
C GLY A 87 -4.11 -6.49 -0.93
N ARG A 88 -3.50 -5.50 -0.30
CA ARG A 88 -4.03 -4.85 0.91
C ARG A 88 -4.01 -3.34 0.69
N PRO A 89 -5.00 -2.81 -0.09
CA PRO A 89 -5.10 -1.37 -0.29
C PRO A 89 -5.15 -0.62 1.04
N GLN A 90 -4.65 0.60 1.07
CA GLN A 90 -4.60 1.39 2.30
C GLN A 90 -5.99 1.82 2.75
N ASN A 91 -6.36 1.53 4.00
CA ASN A 91 -7.68 1.84 4.56
C ASN A 91 -8.09 3.30 4.47
N ILE A 92 -7.14 4.23 4.37
CA ILE A 92 -7.42 5.65 4.19
C ILE A 92 -8.19 5.94 2.89
N LEU A 93 -8.16 5.05 1.90
CA LEU A 93 -8.94 5.16 0.68
C LEU A 93 -10.45 5.14 0.94
N MET A 94 -10.90 4.63 2.10
CA MET A 94 -12.31 4.74 2.52
C MET A 94 -12.76 6.20 2.76
N ALA A 95 -11.82 7.15 2.84
CA ALA A 95 -12.11 8.58 2.90
C ALA A 95 -12.23 9.24 1.52
N CYS A 96 -12.16 8.47 0.43
CA CYS A 96 -12.39 9.00 -0.92
C CYS A 96 -13.82 9.48 -1.09
N GLU A 97 -13.99 10.65 -1.72
CA GLU A 97 -15.29 11.27 -2.00
C GLU A 97 -15.41 11.65 -3.49
N GLY A 98 -16.63 11.70 -3.99
CA GLY A 98 -16.91 12.09 -5.37
C GLY A 98 -16.13 11.25 -6.38
N ASP A 99 -15.47 11.91 -7.33
CA ASP A 99 -14.70 11.27 -8.40
C ASP A 99 -13.53 10.42 -7.90
N GLN A 100 -13.06 10.65 -6.66
CA GLN A 100 -11.97 9.88 -6.08
C GLN A 100 -12.36 8.41 -5.86
N VAL A 101 -13.64 8.14 -5.60
CA VAL A 101 -14.16 6.78 -5.40
C VAL A 101 -13.89 5.93 -6.64
N GLU A 102 -14.35 6.40 -7.81
CA GLU A 102 -14.18 5.65 -9.08
C GLU A 102 -12.75 5.69 -9.62
N ARG A 103 -11.98 6.72 -9.28
CA ARG A 103 -10.61 6.89 -9.78
C ARG A 103 -9.56 6.12 -8.99
N TYR A 104 -9.76 5.96 -7.66
CA TYR A 104 -8.75 5.40 -6.74
C TYR A 104 -9.29 4.25 -5.90
N LEU A 105 -10.39 4.45 -5.13
CA LEU A 105 -10.88 3.44 -4.20
C LEU A 105 -11.32 2.16 -4.94
N MET A 106 -12.24 2.28 -5.88
CA MET A 106 -12.79 1.09 -6.55
C MET A 106 -11.74 0.32 -7.36
N PRO A 107 -10.85 0.97 -8.14
CA PRO A 107 -9.77 0.25 -8.82
C PRO A 107 -8.77 -0.39 -7.85
N ALA A 108 -8.48 0.23 -6.71
CA ALA A 108 -7.60 -0.36 -5.70
C ALA A 108 -8.22 -1.62 -5.07
N VAL A 109 -9.50 -1.57 -4.70
CA VAL A 109 -10.20 -2.72 -4.11
C VAL A 109 -10.36 -3.87 -5.11
N ARG A 110 -10.52 -3.57 -6.41
CA ARG A 110 -10.62 -4.57 -7.49
C ARG A 110 -9.27 -5.12 -7.95
N GLY A 111 -8.15 -4.65 -7.40
CA GLY A 111 -6.82 -5.07 -7.82
C GLY A 111 -6.39 -4.54 -9.19
N GLU A 112 -7.11 -3.57 -9.74
CA GLU A 112 -6.82 -2.92 -11.01
C GLU A 112 -5.70 -1.87 -10.89
N LYS A 113 -5.56 -1.26 -9.68
CA LYS A 113 -4.52 -0.31 -9.34
C LYS A 113 -3.89 -0.65 -8.00
N MET A 114 -2.59 -0.43 -7.90
CA MET A 114 -1.83 -0.55 -6.66
C MET A 114 -1.52 0.84 -6.10
N ASP A 115 -1.69 0.98 -4.79
CA ASP A 115 -1.36 2.20 -4.05
C ASP A 115 -0.05 2.06 -3.27
N ALA A 116 0.59 3.17 -2.97
CA ALA A 116 1.70 3.25 -2.01
C ALA A 116 1.52 4.42 -1.05
N LEU A 117 1.77 4.15 0.24
CA LEU A 117 1.64 5.14 1.31
C LEU A 117 2.94 5.95 1.43
N ALA A 118 2.91 7.20 1.02
CA ALA A 118 4.04 8.11 1.02
C ALA A 118 3.98 9.10 2.19
N MET A 119 4.50 8.67 3.36
CA MET A 119 4.49 9.45 4.61
C MET A 119 5.90 9.82 5.06
N THR A 120 6.78 8.83 5.19
CA THR A 120 8.16 8.98 5.68
C THR A 120 8.99 9.91 4.80
N GLU A 121 9.88 10.68 5.42
CA GLU A 121 10.86 11.56 4.78
C GLU A 121 12.27 11.24 5.29
N PRO A 122 13.33 11.73 4.64
CA PRO A 122 14.70 11.51 5.13
C PRO A 122 14.89 11.89 6.60
N ASP A 123 14.27 12.98 7.04
CA ASP A 123 14.41 13.52 8.39
C ASP A 123 13.17 13.35 9.28
N ALA A 124 12.11 12.67 8.79
CA ALA A 124 10.85 12.51 9.52
C ALA A 124 10.27 11.10 9.34
N GLY A 125 10.42 10.25 10.34
CA GLY A 125 9.85 8.90 10.41
C GLY A 125 8.74 8.81 11.45
N SER A 126 9.06 8.37 12.68
CA SER A 126 8.08 8.24 13.77
C SER A 126 7.45 9.57 14.17
N ASP A 127 8.18 10.68 14.09
CA ASP A 127 7.62 12.02 14.18
C ASP A 127 7.06 12.47 12.82
N VAL A 128 5.86 12.04 12.51
CA VAL A 128 5.14 12.42 11.28
C VAL A 128 4.95 13.95 11.19
N ARG A 129 4.86 14.66 12.33
CA ARG A 129 4.70 16.11 12.33
C ARG A 129 6.01 16.85 12.04
N GLY A 130 7.14 16.16 12.10
CA GLY A 130 8.45 16.67 11.67
C GLY A 130 8.57 16.82 10.15
N MET A 131 7.63 16.28 9.34
CA MET A 131 7.72 16.32 7.88
C MET A 131 7.97 17.72 7.32
N SER A 132 8.80 17.79 6.29
CA SER A 132 9.17 19.01 5.57
C SER A 132 8.43 19.20 4.26
N THR A 133 7.87 18.13 3.68
CA THR A 133 7.04 18.21 2.47
C THR A 133 5.84 19.10 2.70
N THR A 134 5.64 20.05 1.81
CA THR A 134 4.58 21.06 1.90
C THR A 134 3.68 21.04 0.68
N ALA A 135 2.44 21.50 0.85
CA ALA A 135 1.57 21.86 -0.26
C ALA A 135 1.07 23.30 -0.07
N ARG A 136 1.11 24.08 -1.16
CA ARG A 136 0.59 25.44 -1.18
C ARG A 136 -0.49 25.56 -2.25
N ARG A 137 -1.58 26.23 -1.87
CA ARG A 137 -2.66 26.51 -2.82
C ARG A 137 -2.26 27.63 -3.78
N THR A 138 -2.51 27.40 -5.06
CA THR A 138 -2.24 28.35 -6.13
C THR A 138 -3.46 28.36 -7.06
N GLY A 139 -4.29 29.39 -6.96
CA GLY A 139 -5.57 29.42 -7.66
C GLY A 139 -6.50 28.30 -7.18
N GLY A 140 -6.95 27.43 -8.08
CA GLY A 140 -7.78 26.26 -7.80
C GLY A 140 -6.96 25.01 -7.44
N ASP A 141 -5.65 25.02 -7.67
CA ASP A 141 -4.75 23.87 -7.58
C ASP A 141 -3.87 23.88 -6.33
N TRP A 142 -3.14 22.78 -6.11
CA TRP A 142 -2.14 22.65 -5.09
C TRP A 142 -0.78 22.32 -5.70
N ILE A 143 0.25 23.00 -5.23
CA ILE A 143 1.65 22.70 -5.59
C ILE A 143 2.29 21.99 -4.40
N LEU A 144 2.63 20.70 -4.58
CA LEU A 144 3.35 19.90 -3.63
C LEU A 144 4.85 20.02 -3.86
N ASN A 145 5.63 20.13 -2.79
CA ASN A 145 7.08 20.18 -2.85
C ASN A 145 7.71 19.45 -1.66
N GLY A 146 8.59 18.49 -1.95
CA GLY A 146 9.32 17.71 -0.96
C GLY A 146 9.72 16.35 -1.49
N THR A 147 10.28 15.52 -0.59
CA THR A 147 10.76 14.17 -0.89
C THR A 147 10.21 13.20 0.13
N LYS A 148 9.71 12.06 -0.35
CA LYS A 148 9.32 10.92 0.49
C LYS A 148 10.35 9.80 0.38
N HIS A 149 10.48 9.00 1.43
CA HIS A 149 11.56 8.04 1.58
C HIS A 149 11.05 6.71 2.15
N PHE A 150 11.64 5.61 1.72
CA PHE A 150 11.26 4.25 2.16
C PHE A 150 9.79 3.89 1.90
N ILE A 151 9.28 4.26 0.73
CA ILE A 151 7.90 4.01 0.36
C ILE A 151 7.76 2.59 -0.18
N SER A 152 7.17 1.72 0.62
CA SER A 152 6.97 0.31 0.30
C SER A 152 6.08 0.16 -0.94
N GLY A 153 6.52 -0.67 -1.90
CA GLY A 153 5.79 -0.90 -3.14
C GLY A 153 5.73 0.30 -4.09
N GLY A 154 6.47 1.38 -3.81
CA GLY A 154 6.44 2.58 -4.63
C GLY A 154 6.97 2.38 -6.05
N ASP A 155 7.77 1.36 -6.29
CA ASP A 155 8.23 0.95 -7.62
C ASP A 155 7.12 0.34 -8.49
N HIS A 156 6.08 -0.24 -7.88
CA HIS A 156 4.94 -0.88 -8.55
C HIS A 156 3.63 -0.10 -8.48
N ALA A 157 3.51 0.88 -7.55
CA ALA A 157 2.27 1.62 -7.34
C ALA A 157 1.83 2.43 -8.57
N ASP A 158 0.54 2.44 -8.85
CA ASP A 158 -0.09 3.25 -9.90
C ASP A 158 -0.38 4.67 -9.42
N PHE A 159 -0.59 4.83 -8.11
CA PHE A 159 -0.76 6.12 -7.47
C PHE A 159 -0.23 6.12 -6.03
N PHE A 160 -0.02 7.30 -5.50
CA PHE A 160 0.58 7.51 -4.18
C PHE A 160 -0.36 8.28 -3.27
N ILE A 161 -0.45 7.83 -2.02
CA ILE A 161 -1.17 8.47 -0.93
C ILE A 161 -0.15 9.34 -0.19
N VAL A 162 -0.07 10.62 -0.52
CA VAL A 162 1.02 11.51 -0.10
C VAL A 162 0.58 12.41 1.05
N PHE A 163 1.23 12.28 2.20
CA PHE A 163 0.99 13.15 3.36
C PHE A 163 1.91 14.36 3.33
N VAL A 164 1.34 15.55 3.42
CA VAL A 164 2.08 16.82 3.33
C VAL A 164 1.55 17.85 4.32
N ALA A 165 2.39 18.81 4.71
CA ALA A 165 1.99 19.95 5.52
C ALA A 165 1.34 21.03 4.64
N THR A 166 0.09 21.40 4.93
CA THR A 166 -0.66 22.45 4.24
C THR A 166 -0.76 23.76 5.01
N GLY A 167 -0.22 23.80 6.21
CA GLY A 167 -0.22 24.98 7.08
C GLY A 167 0.19 24.63 8.49
N VAL A 168 0.07 25.62 9.37
CA VAL A 168 0.32 25.51 10.81
C VAL A 168 -0.89 26.06 11.54
N ASP A 169 -1.39 25.30 12.50
CA ASP A 169 -2.48 25.69 13.37
C ASP A 169 -1.92 26.07 14.76
N ASP A 170 -2.35 27.20 15.30
CA ASP A 170 -2.07 27.56 16.68
C ASP A 170 -2.95 26.74 17.62
N THR A 171 -2.32 26.03 18.56
CA THR A 171 -3.03 25.19 19.54
C THR A 171 -2.60 25.59 20.97
N PRO A 172 -3.40 25.22 21.99
CA PRO A 172 -3.02 25.42 23.38
C PRO A 172 -1.67 24.81 23.80
N HIS A 173 -1.17 23.86 22.99
CA HIS A 173 0.10 23.16 23.18
C HIS A 173 1.20 23.64 22.21
N GLY A 174 1.05 24.83 21.63
CA GLY A 174 1.93 25.41 20.63
C GLY A 174 1.51 25.13 19.19
N PRO A 175 2.26 25.67 18.22
CA PRO A 175 1.95 25.53 16.80
C PRO A 175 2.08 24.07 16.35
N LYS A 176 1.10 23.58 15.57
CA LYS A 176 1.10 22.22 15.01
C LYS A 176 0.89 22.27 13.50
N LYS A 177 1.69 21.51 12.76
CA LYS A 177 1.50 21.34 11.32
C LYS A 177 0.13 20.72 11.03
N ARG A 178 -0.61 21.32 10.10
CA ARG A 178 -1.80 20.73 9.50
C ARG A 178 -1.35 19.80 8.40
N ILE A 179 -1.65 18.52 8.56
CA ILE A 179 -1.28 17.48 7.61
C ILE A 179 -2.51 17.13 6.77
N THR A 180 -2.33 17.12 5.45
CA THR A 180 -3.35 16.76 4.46
C THR A 180 -2.82 15.60 3.61
N CYS A 181 -3.74 14.71 3.21
CA CYS A 181 -3.45 13.61 2.32
C CYS A 181 -3.84 14.00 0.89
N PHE A 182 -2.95 13.74 -0.07
CA PHE A 182 -3.19 13.93 -1.50
C PHE A 182 -3.05 12.59 -2.22
N LEU A 183 -3.89 12.35 -3.21
CA LEU A 183 -3.77 11.22 -4.13
C LEU A 183 -3.06 11.73 -5.39
N VAL A 184 -1.89 11.15 -5.67
CA VAL A 184 -1.02 11.58 -6.78
C VAL A 184 -0.78 10.40 -7.72
N ASP A 185 -1.20 10.52 -8.96
CA ASP A 185 -0.99 9.47 -9.96
C ASP A 185 0.50 9.31 -10.29
N ARG A 186 0.94 8.08 -10.55
CA ARG A 186 2.24 7.85 -11.19
C ARG A 186 2.28 8.58 -12.54
N GLY A 187 3.38 9.25 -12.81
CA GLY A 187 3.54 10.02 -14.05
C GLY A 187 2.90 11.41 -14.03
N HIS A 188 2.36 11.86 -12.90
CA HIS A 188 1.96 13.27 -12.75
C HIS A 188 3.16 14.17 -13.03
N PRO A 189 3.02 15.27 -13.83
CA PRO A 189 4.12 16.19 -14.10
C PRO A 189 4.80 16.69 -12.82
N GLY A 190 6.12 16.54 -12.74
CA GLY A 190 6.93 16.92 -11.57
C GLY A 190 6.95 15.88 -10.46
N PHE A 191 6.32 14.71 -10.63
CA PHE A 191 6.45 13.57 -9.72
C PHE A 191 7.47 12.57 -10.27
N GLU A 192 8.48 12.23 -9.46
CA GLU A 192 9.55 11.31 -9.83
C GLU A 192 9.70 10.21 -8.77
N VAL A 193 9.84 8.97 -9.23
CA VAL A 193 10.30 7.84 -8.43
C VAL A 193 11.79 7.65 -8.73
N LEU A 194 12.65 7.94 -7.74
CA LEU A 194 14.09 8.03 -7.99
C LEU A 194 14.73 6.65 -8.11
N HIS A 195 14.66 5.82 -7.07
CA HIS A 195 15.21 4.46 -7.06
C HIS A 195 14.64 3.65 -5.91
N GLY A 196 14.69 2.33 -6.03
CA GLY A 196 14.33 1.40 -4.97
C GLY A 196 15.53 0.98 -4.12
N TYR A 197 15.29 0.80 -2.82
CA TYR A 197 16.28 0.26 -1.89
C TYR A 197 16.10 -1.25 -1.76
N ALA A 198 17.13 -2.01 -2.00
CA ALA A 198 17.14 -3.43 -1.72
C ALA A 198 17.15 -3.67 -0.20
N SER A 199 16.40 -4.65 0.26
CA SER A 199 16.37 -5.08 1.66
C SER A 199 17.15 -6.38 1.85
N VAL A 200 17.88 -6.48 2.94
CA VAL A 200 18.58 -7.74 3.32
C VAL A 200 17.59 -8.86 3.66
N SER A 201 16.41 -8.49 4.18
CA SER A 201 15.39 -9.44 4.64
C SER A 201 14.34 -9.79 3.60
N HIS A 202 14.27 -9.06 2.50
CA HIS A 202 13.20 -9.19 1.51
C HIS A 202 13.73 -8.91 0.11
N ALA A 203 14.43 -9.89 -0.47
CA ALA A 203 14.81 -9.82 -1.88
C ALA A 203 13.56 -9.62 -2.75
N GLY A 204 13.66 -8.75 -3.75
CA GLY A 204 12.55 -8.43 -4.65
C GLY A 204 11.44 -7.53 -4.07
N TYR A 205 11.55 -7.09 -2.81
CA TYR A 205 10.64 -6.11 -2.21
C TYR A 205 11.36 -4.79 -1.96
N HIS A 206 11.09 -3.81 -2.79
CA HIS A 206 11.77 -2.54 -2.77
C HIS A 206 10.97 -1.46 -2.05
N LYS A 207 11.69 -0.50 -1.48
CA LYS A 207 11.16 0.75 -0.91
C LYS A 207 11.79 1.90 -1.68
N VAL A 208 11.02 2.75 -2.26
CA VAL A 208 11.47 3.95 -2.98
C VAL A 208 11.40 5.21 -2.14
#